data_4e03abf50cfb3474942338f15b22f78f
#
_entry.id   4e03abf50cfb3474942338f15b22f78f
#
_cell.length_a   1.000
_cell.length_b   1.000
_cell.length_c   1.000
_cell.angle_alpha   90.00
_cell.angle_beta   90.00
_cell.angle_gamma   90.00
#
_symmetry.space_group_name_H-M   'P 1'
#
loop_
_entity.id
_entity.type
_entity.pdbx_description
1 polymer ?
#
loop_
_entity_poly.entity_id
_entity_poly.type
_entity_poly.pdbx_seq_one_letter_code
_entity_poly.pdbx_strand_id
1 'polypeptide(L)'
;LTAGWSVPLTTLAYVSALAAGYICLLTAGMWVGRLLKEHLMDDVFNEENESFMQETRLITNEYSVNLPTRFYYKKKWHDGWINVVLPQRGCIVVGSPGSGKSYCVINQFIKQQIEKGYALYCYDFKFV
;
A
#
# COMPACT_ATOMS: atom_id res chain seq x y z
N LEU A 1 -10.56 -54.90 -20.83
CA LEU A 1 -9.85 -53.95 -21.69
C LEU A 1 -8.96 -53.04 -20.80
N THR A 2 -7.84 -53.61 -20.33
CA THR A 2 -6.79 -52.80 -19.64
C THR A 2 -5.98 -52.10 -20.71
N ALA A 3 -6.18 -50.79 -20.84
CA ALA A 3 -5.31 -49.96 -21.64
C ALA A 3 -3.88 -50.15 -21.12
N GLY A 4 -2.98 -50.60 -22.00
CA GLY A 4 -1.60 -50.97 -21.67
C GLY A 4 -0.71 -49.77 -21.35
N TRP A 5 -1.02 -49.09 -20.28
CA TRP A 5 -0.17 -48.01 -19.75
C TRP A 5 0.97 -48.65 -18.95
N SER A 6 2.18 -48.33 -19.30
CA SER A 6 3.34 -48.80 -18.54
C SER A 6 3.26 -48.32 -17.09
N VAL A 7 3.61 -49.13 -16.12
CA VAL A 7 3.60 -48.82 -14.69
C VAL A 7 4.28 -47.43 -14.39
N PRO A 8 5.38 -47.07 -15.01
CA PRO A 8 6.00 -45.75 -14.80
C PRO A 8 5.14 -44.55 -15.27
N LEU A 9 4.33 -44.72 -16.31
CA LEU A 9 3.46 -43.69 -16.84
C LEU A 9 2.26 -43.43 -15.92
N THR A 10 1.70 -44.46 -15.33
CA THR A 10 0.59 -44.36 -14.37
C THR A 10 1.03 -43.74 -13.05
N THR A 11 2.23 -44.07 -12.55
CA THR A 11 2.79 -43.44 -11.35
C THR A 11 3.11 -41.97 -11.57
N LEU A 12 3.65 -41.61 -12.73
CA LEU A 12 3.93 -40.21 -13.08
C LEU A 12 2.64 -39.38 -13.16
N ALA A 13 1.60 -39.91 -13.79
CA ALA A 13 0.28 -39.27 -13.87
C ALA A 13 -0.35 -39.08 -12.47
N TYR A 14 -0.22 -40.05 -11.59
CA TYR A 14 -0.72 -39.98 -10.22
C TYR A 14 0.03 -38.90 -9.41
N VAL A 15 1.35 -38.90 -9.46
CA VAL A 15 2.16 -37.90 -8.74
C VAL A 15 1.89 -36.48 -9.25
N SER A 16 1.76 -36.32 -10.58
CA SER A 16 1.43 -35.00 -11.15
C SER A 16 0.05 -34.51 -10.75
N ALA A 17 -0.95 -35.37 -10.68
CA ALA A 17 -2.29 -35.03 -10.22
C ALA A 17 -2.31 -34.63 -8.73
N LEU A 18 -1.56 -35.35 -7.88
CA LEU A 18 -1.41 -35.00 -6.47
C LEU A 18 -0.70 -33.64 -6.28
N ALA A 19 0.37 -33.41 -7.03
CA ALA A 19 1.09 -32.14 -6.98
C ALA A 19 0.21 -30.94 -7.41
N ALA A 20 -0.55 -31.13 -8.50
CA ALA A 20 -1.50 -30.11 -8.95
C ALA A 20 -2.60 -29.83 -7.92
N GLY A 21 -3.18 -30.89 -7.33
CA GLY A 21 -4.16 -30.75 -6.25
C GLY A 21 -3.62 -30.01 -5.02
N TYR A 22 -2.38 -30.30 -4.64
CA TYR A 22 -1.73 -29.63 -3.52
C TYR A 22 -1.48 -28.13 -3.79
N ILE A 23 -1.03 -27.78 -4.99
CA ILE A 23 -0.86 -26.39 -5.42
C ILE A 23 -2.21 -25.65 -5.41
N CYS A 24 -3.27 -26.28 -5.88
CA CYS A 24 -4.61 -25.67 -5.84
C CYS A 24 -5.09 -25.43 -4.39
N LEU A 25 -4.84 -26.36 -3.47
CA LEU A 25 -5.18 -26.18 -2.06
C LEU A 25 -4.39 -25.03 -1.41
N LEU A 26 -3.09 -24.92 -1.70
CA LEU A 26 -2.26 -23.82 -1.18
C LEU A 26 -2.74 -22.45 -1.71
N THR A 27 -3.03 -22.37 -3.00
CA THR A 27 -3.53 -21.12 -3.59
C THR A 27 -4.89 -20.74 -3.03
N ALA A 28 -5.81 -21.68 -2.92
CA ALA A 28 -7.12 -21.46 -2.31
C ALA A 28 -6.99 -20.99 -0.85
N GLY A 29 -6.12 -21.63 -0.05
CA GLY A 29 -5.85 -21.22 1.33
C GLY A 29 -5.31 -19.78 1.44
N MET A 30 -4.43 -19.37 0.54
CA MET A 30 -3.93 -17.98 0.51
C MET A 30 -5.05 -16.97 0.17
N TRP A 31 -5.93 -17.29 -0.78
CA TRP A 31 -7.06 -16.44 -1.13
C TRP A 31 -8.07 -16.32 0.00
N VAL A 32 -8.43 -17.45 0.62
CA VAL A 32 -9.32 -17.45 1.80
C VAL A 32 -8.72 -16.67 2.95
N GLY A 33 -7.42 -16.84 3.22
CA GLY A 33 -6.72 -16.08 4.25
C GLY A 33 -6.73 -14.57 4.00
N ARG A 34 -6.64 -14.13 2.75
CA ARG A 34 -6.78 -12.69 2.39
C ARG A 34 -8.19 -12.18 2.63
N LEU A 35 -9.21 -12.90 2.17
CA LEU A 35 -10.62 -12.53 2.37
C LEU A 35 -11.00 -12.47 3.85
N LEU A 36 -10.56 -13.45 4.64
CA LEU A 36 -10.78 -13.45 6.09
C LEU A 36 -10.07 -12.28 6.77
N LYS A 37 -8.87 -11.94 6.34
CA LYS A 37 -8.13 -10.81 6.90
C LYS A 37 -8.80 -9.47 6.58
N GLU A 38 -9.34 -9.30 5.39
CA GLU A 38 -10.11 -8.11 5.02
C GLU A 38 -11.36 -7.97 5.89
N HIS A 39 -12.10 -9.07 6.11
CA HIS A 39 -13.32 -9.06 6.96
C HIS A 39 -13.02 -8.89 8.46
N LEU A 40 -11.88 -9.41 8.94
CA LEU A 40 -11.47 -9.25 10.34
C LEU A 40 -10.85 -7.89 10.66
N MET A 41 -10.56 -7.09 9.64
CA MET A 41 -10.06 -5.71 9.80
C MET A 41 -11.17 -4.66 9.76
N ASP A 42 -12.43 -5.07 9.67
CA ASP A 42 -13.55 -4.14 9.85
C ASP A 42 -13.50 -3.60 11.28
N ASP A 43 -13.27 -2.30 11.38
CA ASP A 43 -13.19 -1.62 12.66
C ASP A 43 -14.62 -1.48 13.22
N VAL A 44 -14.89 -2.17 14.34
CA VAL A 44 -16.19 -2.16 15.03
C VAL A 44 -16.62 -0.73 15.38
N PHE A 45 -15.67 0.19 15.52
CA PHE A 45 -15.93 1.60 15.81
C PHE A 45 -16.09 2.47 14.56
N ASN A 46 -15.86 1.91 13.37
CA ASN A 46 -15.94 2.63 12.10
C ASN A 46 -16.70 1.80 11.05
N GLU A 47 -17.97 1.51 11.32
CA GLU A 47 -18.82 0.70 10.43
C GLU A 47 -18.96 1.28 9.01
N GLU A 48 -18.84 2.60 8.87
CA GLU A 48 -18.93 3.26 7.56
C GLU A 48 -17.58 3.38 6.83
N ASN A 49 -16.49 2.83 7.40
CA ASN A 49 -15.12 2.93 6.87
C ASN A 49 -14.71 4.38 6.55
N GLU A 50 -15.12 5.29 7.42
CA GLU A 50 -14.76 6.70 7.27
C GLU A 50 -13.29 6.93 7.62
N SER A 51 -12.65 7.79 6.85
CA SER A 51 -11.30 8.26 7.12
C SER A 51 -11.32 9.41 8.14
N PHE A 52 -10.18 9.65 8.79
CA PHE A 52 -10.04 10.86 9.60
C PHE A 52 -10.26 12.10 8.75
N MET A 53 -11.01 13.06 9.30
CA MET A 53 -11.24 14.36 8.68
C MET A 53 -9.91 15.08 8.48
N GLN A 54 -9.63 15.50 7.26
CA GLN A 54 -8.44 16.26 6.89
C GLN A 54 -8.79 17.73 6.70
N GLU A 55 -7.77 18.60 6.78
CA GLU A 55 -7.94 20.03 6.48
C GLU A 55 -8.24 20.18 4.98
N THR A 56 -9.29 20.91 4.66
CA THR A 56 -9.70 21.16 3.27
C THR A 56 -9.05 22.42 2.69
N ARG A 57 -8.54 23.31 3.56
CA ARG A 57 -7.90 24.54 3.15
C ARG A 57 -6.43 24.33 2.84
N LEU A 58 -6.00 24.88 1.72
CA LEU A 58 -4.58 24.96 1.37
C LEU A 58 -3.92 26.11 2.12
N ILE A 59 -2.98 25.81 3.01
CA ILE A 59 -2.20 26.79 3.77
C ILE A 59 -0.82 26.87 3.15
N THR A 60 -0.56 27.93 2.40
CA THR A 60 0.75 28.19 1.77
C THR A 60 1.50 29.31 2.46
N ASN A 61 2.77 29.08 2.69
CA ASN A 61 3.74 30.10 3.08
C ASN A 61 5.07 29.85 2.34
N GLU A 62 6.06 30.67 2.61
CA GLU A 62 7.38 30.57 2.01
C GLU A 62 8.01 29.17 2.20
N TYR A 63 7.83 28.54 3.37
CA TYR A 63 8.48 27.28 3.77
C TYR A 63 7.59 26.05 3.61
N SER A 64 6.28 26.22 3.50
CA SER A 64 5.31 25.12 3.57
C SER A 64 5.50 24.05 2.49
N VAL A 65 5.24 22.81 2.85
CA VAL A 65 5.05 21.71 1.91
C VAL A 65 3.63 21.20 2.07
N ASN A 66 2.90 21.13 0.97
CA ASN A 66 1.50 20.77 0.97
C ASN A 66 1.30 19.48 0.19
N LEU A 67 0.72 18.47 0.86
CA LEU A 67 0.45 17.16 0.27
C LEU A 67 -1.04 17.05 -0.02
N PRO A 68 -1.46 16.83 -1.28
CA PRO A 68 -2.85 16.59 -1.60
C PRO A 68 -3.29 15.23 -1.04
N THR A 69 -4.47 15.19 -0.45
CA THR A 69 -5.07 13.99 0.11
C THR A 69 -6.52 13.86 -0.31
N ARG A 70 -7.04 12.64 -0.24
CA ARG A 70 -8.47 12.38 -0.37
C ARG A 70 -8.92 11.58 0.83
N PHE A 71 -10.04 11.95 1.40
CA PHE A 71 -10.63 11.26 2.54
C PHE A 71 -12.13 11.03 2.33
N TYR A 72 -12.61 9.92 2.91
CA TYR A 72 -14.02 9.55 2.86
C TYR A 72 -14.67 9.93 4.17
N TYR A 73 -15.65 10.84 4.12
CA TYR A 73 -16.36 11.34 5.30
C TYR A 73 -17.80 11.66 4.95
N LYS A 74 -18.74 11.31 5.83
CA LYS A 74 -20.20 11.49 5.63
C LYS A 74 -20.67 10.94 4.29
N LYS A 75 -20.25 9.71 3.98
CA LYS A 75 -20.64 8.99 2.75
C LYS A 75 -20.22 9.67 1.45
N LYS A 76 -19.22 10.58 1.48
CA LYS A 76 -18.69 11.29 0.33
C LYS A 76 -17.17 11.36 0.37
N TRP A 77 -16.57 11.39 -0.81
CA TRP A 77 -15.16 11.69 -0.97
C TRP A 77 -14.93 13.19 -0.97
N HIS A 78 -13.97 13.60 -0.18
CA HIS A 78 -13.52 14.98 -0.06
C HIS A 78 -12.05 15.08 -0.42
N ASP A 79 -11.67 16.16 -1.07
CA ASP A 79 -10.27 16.50 -1.29
C ASP A 79 -9.79 17.33 -0.08
N GLY A 80 -8.58 17.04 0.37
CA GLY A 80 -7.98 17.69 1.53
C GLY A 80 -6.49 17.91 1.34
N TRP A 81 -5.87 18.52 2.35
CA TRP A 81 -4.46 18.85 2.36
C TRP A 81 -3.80 18.49 3.69
N ILE A 82 -2.63 17.86 3.63
CA ILE A 82 -1.72 17.84 4.76
C ILE A 82 -0.76 19.02 4.60
N ASN A 83 -0.95 20.06 5.40
CA ASN A 83 -0.18 21.27 5.33
C ASN A 83 0.98 21.22 6.33
N VAL A 84 2.19 20.98 5.86
CA VAL A 84 3.41 21.05 6.66
C VAL A 84 3.95 22.47 6.60
N VAL A 85 3.51 23.31 7.53
CA VAL A 85 3.74 24.75 7.50
C VAL A 85 5.21 25.12 7.75
N LEU A 86 5.90 24.35 8.61
CA LEU A 86 7.29 24.60 9.01
C LEU A 86 8.10 23.30 8.94
N PRO A 87 8.45 22.81 7.73
CA PRO A 87 9.16 21.55 7.56
C PRO A 87 10.56 21.53 8.20
N GLN A 88 11.19 22.68 8.38
CA GLN A 88 12.49 22.85 9.04
C GLN A 88 12.48 22.47 10.54
N ARG A 89 11.33 22.31 11.17
CA ARG A 89 11.23 21.79 12.55
C ARG A 89 11.45 20.28 12.64
N GLY A 90 11.57 19.63 11.52
CA GLY A 90 11.71 18.19 11.39
C GLY A 90 10.38 17.50 11.10
N CYS A 91 10.45 16.51 10.21
CA CYS A 91 9.31 15.67 9.85
C CYS A 91 9.77 14.21 9.80
N ILE A 92 9.03 13.33 10.46
CA ILE A 92 9.28 11.89 10.44
C ILE A 92 8.13 11.22 9.69
N VAL A 93 8.47 10.43 8.67
CA VAL A 93 7.51 9.66 7.89
C VAL A 93 7.69 8.18 8.18
N VAL A 94 6.74 7.58 8.87
CA VAL A 94 6.77 6.17 9.26
C VAL A 94 5.78 5.36 8.43
N GLY A 95 6.17 4.16 8.07
CA GLY A 95 5.29 3.24 7.34
C GLY A 95 6.04 1.97 6.94
N SER A 96 5.30 0.91 6.61
CA SER A 96 5.85 -0.37 6.18
C SER A 96 6.61 -0.25 4.84
N PRO A 97 7.54 -1.17 4.55
CA PRO A 97 8.16 -1.26 3.22
C PRO A 97 7.10 -1.34 2.12
N GLY A 98 7.30 -0.60 1.02
CA GLY A 98 6.35 -0.59 -0.10
C GLY A 98 5.09 0.27 0.09
N SER A 99 4.92 0.98 1.21
CA SER A 99 3.74 1.83 1.46
C SER A 99 3.70 3.15 0.66
N GLY A 100 4.61 3.36 -0.28
CA GLY A 100 4.62 4.56 -1.15
C GLY A 100 5.16 5.83 -0.50
N LYS A 101 5.80 5.77 0.68
CA LYS A 101 6.34 6.94 1.40
C LYS A 101 7.20 7.85 0.52
N SER A 102 8.12 7.25 -0.22
CA SER A 102 9.02 8.01 -1.08
C SER A 102 8.26 8.73 -2.18
N TYR A 103 7.33 8.07 -2.82
CA TYR A 103 6.54 8.64 -3.92
C TYR A 103 5.55 9.71 -3.44
N CYS A 104 4.77 9.39 -2.42
CA CYS A 104 3.67 10.27 -1.99
C CYS A 104 4.15 11.45 -1.12
N VAL A 105 5.23 11.28 -0.37
CA VAL A 105 5.67 12.28 0.59
C VAL A 105 7.02 12.87 0.21
N ILE A 106 8.09 12.04 0.18
CA ILE A 106 9.46 12.54 0.05
C ILE A 106 9.67 13.27 -1.28
N ASN A 107 9.20 12.70 -2.39
CA ASN A 107 9.30 13.34 -3.70
C ASN A 107 8.56 14.69 -3.74
N GLN A 108 7.42 14.80 -3.06
CA GLN A 108 6.69 16.06 -2.99
C GLN A 108 7.43 17.12 -2.16
N PHE A 109 8.09 16.70 -1.07
CA PHE A 109 8.96 17.59 -0.31
C PHE A 109 10.12 18.12 -1.15
N ILE A 110 10.85 17.22 -1.82
CA ILE A 110 11.97 17.59 -2.68
C ILE A 110 11.51 18.55 -3.78
N LYS A 111 10.45 18.19 -4.50
CA LYS A 111 9.93 18.98 -5.60
C LYS A 111 9.56 20.40 -5.16
N GLN A 112 8.72 20.53 -4.13
CA GLN A 112 8.24 21.83 -3.68
C GLN A 112 9.34 22.69 -3.07
N GLN A 113 10.34 22.10 -2.39
CA GLN A 113 11.46 22.87 -1.86
C GLN A 113 12.40 23.37 -2.98
N ILE A 114 12.64 22.56 -4.01
CA ILE A 114 13.41 22.99 -5.19
C ILE A 114 12.67 24.10 -5.94
N GLU A 115 11.36 23.96 -6.16
CA GLU A 115 10.53 24.97 -6.82
C GLU A 115 10.55 26.33 -6.07
N LYS A 116 10.70 26.29 -4.75
CA LYS A 116 10.85 27.47 -3.89
C LYS A 116 12.28 28.03 -3.82
N GLY A 117 13.24 27.35 -4.45
CA GLY A 117 14.65 27.80 -4.52
C GLY A 117 15.49 27.46 -3.29
N TYR A 118 15.06 26.53 -2.45
CA TYR A 118 15.81 26.09 -1.29
C TYR A 118 16.89 25.07 -1.66
N ALA A 119 18.07 25.19 -1.05
CA ALA A 119 19.10 24.18 -1.12
C ALA A 119 18.66 22.94 -0.32
N LEU A 120 18.80 21.76 -0.92
CA LEU A 120 18.38 20.49 -0.35
C LEU A 120 19.53 19.49 -0.37
N TYR A 121 19.73 18.78 0.74
CA TYR A 121 20.61 17.63 0.80
C TYR A 121 19.78 16.34 0.98
N CYS A 122 19.83 15.45 -0.01
CA CYS A 122 19.17 14.16 0.04
C CYS A 122 20.18 13.05 0.25
N TYR A 123 20.01 12.28 1.32
CA TYR A 123 20.79 11.07 1.55
C TYR A 123 19.87 9.84 1.42
N ASP A 124 20.11 9.02 0.42
CA ASP A 124 19.44 7.74 0.24
C ASP A 124 20.46 6.60 0.43
N PHE A 125 20.27 5.79 1.48
CA PHE A 125 21.14 4.65 1.77
C PHE A 125 20.76 3.38 0.99
N LYS A 126 19.63 3.38 0.30
CA LYS A 126 19.13 2.27 -0.52
C LYS A 126 19.46 2.45 -2.00
N PHE A 127 20.54 3.14 -2.28
CA PHE A 127 20.97 3.27 -3.67
C PHE A 127 21.40 1.89 -4.18
N VAL A 128 20.53 1.23 -4.95
CA VAL A 128 20.77 0.00 -5.68
C VAL A 128 20.65 0.30 -7.16
#